data_cae6b834feb43cf8d25527a691f1ffec
#
_entry.id   cae6b834feb43cf8d25527a691f1ffec
#
_cell.length_a   1.000
_cell.length_b   1.000
_cell.length_c   1.000
_cell.angle_alpha   90.00
_cell.angle_beta   90.00
_cell.angle_gamma   90.00
#
_symmetry.space_group_name_H-M   'P 1'
#
loop_
_entity.id
_entity.type
_entity.pdbx_description
1 polymer ?
#
loop_
_entity_poly.entity_id
_entity_poly.type
_entity_poly.pdbx_seq_one_letter_code
_entity_poly.pdbx_strand_id
1 'polypeptide(L)'
;MGTMIQHYHLSEADYRGERFRNVPGQQKGNNDLLTLTAPHIIEEIHRKYLEAGADIIETNTFNAQRISMADYHMEDLCREINVTAAQLARRLADEYTARCPEKPRFVAGSIGPTNKTCSMSPDVEDPAL
;
A
#
# COMPACT_ATOMS: atom_id res chain seq x y z
N MET A 1 4.68 7.33 2.59
CA MET A 1 3.62 6.52 3.26
C MET A 1 4.16 5.77 4.47
N GLY A 2 5.15 4.91 4.31
CA GLY A 2 5.67 4.11 5.42
C GLY A 2 6.13 4.89 6.65
N THR A 3 6.85 6.00 6.46
CA THR A 3 7.27 6.86 7.56
C THR A 3 6.06 7.43 8.32
N MET A 4 5.01 7.81 7.61
CA MET A 4 3.78 8.33 8.23
C MET A 4 3.05 7.23 9.02
N ILE A 5 3.04 6.00 8.50
CA ILE A 5 2.45 4.86 9.20
C ILE A 5 3.19 4.58 10.51
N GLN A 6 4.52 4.71 10.54
CA GLN A 6 5.32 4.48 11.75
C GLN A 6 4.91 5.39 12.91
N HIS A 7 4.41 6.57 12.64
CA HIS A 7 3.96 7.50 13.68
C HIS A 7 2.74 7.00 14.47
N TYR A 8 2.02 6.01 13.95
CA TYR A 8 0.85 5.43 14.63
C TYR A 8 1.20 4.31 15.60
N HIS A 9 2.45 3.81 15.59
CA HIS A 9 2.93 2.75 16.49
C HIS A 9 2.00 1.54 16.52
N LEU A 10 1.65 1.03 15.34
CA LEU A 10 0.67 -0.04 15.19
C LEU A 10 1.21 -1.39 15.69
N SER A 11 0.35 -2.14 16.38
CA SER A 11 0.64 -3.50 16.86
C SER A 11 0.35 -4.54 15.78
N GLU A 12 0.78 -5.78 16.03
CA GLU A 12 0.43 -6.92 15.16
C GLU A 12 -1.09 -7.05 14.99
N ALA A 13 -1.87 -6.85 16.07
CA ALA A 13 -3.32 -6.89 16.01
C ALA A 13 -3.90 -5.79 15.12
N ASP A 14 -3.30 -4.61 15.11
CA ASP A 14 -3.73 -3.50 14.27
C ASP A 14 -3.53 -3.81 12.78
N TYR A 15 -2.40 -4.45 12.43
CA TYR A 15 -2.13 -4.87 11.05
C TYR A 15 -3.10 -5.96 10.58
N ARG A 16 -3.45 -6.90 11.46
CA ARG A 16 -4.36 -7.99 11.12
C ARG A 16 -5.81 -7.55 11.01
N GLY A 17 -6.26 -6.67 11.90
CA GLY A 17 -7.67 -6.40 12.08
C GLY A 17 -8.43 -7.68 12.49
N GLU A 18 -9.74 -7.66 12.42
CA GLU A 18 -10.55 -8.84 12.70
C GLU A 18 -10.50 -9.86 11.56
N ARG A 19 -10.46 -9.39 10.31
CA ARG A 19 -10.50 -10.23 9.11
C ARG A 19 -9.34 -11.21 9.03
N PHE A 20 -8.15 -10.80 9.45
CA PHE A 20 -6.93 -11.60 9.31
C PHE A 20 -6.37 -12.07 10.64
N ARG A 21 -7.19 -12.10 11.67
CA ARG A 21 -6.77 -12.44 13.04
C ARG A 21 -6.10 -13.81 13.14
N ASN A 22 -6.55 -14.79 12.36
CA ASN A 22 -6.08 -16.18 12.42
C ASN A 22 -5.16 -16.57 11.26
N VAL A 23 -4.73 -15.62 10.42
CA VAL A 23 -3.80 -15.90 9.33
C VAL A 23 -2.43 -16.25 9.89
N PRO A 24 -1.74 -17.30 9.37
CA PRO A 24 -0.41 -17.68 9.83
C PRO A 24 0.63 -16.62 9.48
N GLY A 25 1.72 -16.60 10.27
CA GLY A 25 2.83 -15.68 10.06
C GLY A 25 2.61 -14.32 10.71
N GLN A 26 3.64 -13.49 10.69
CA GLN A 26 3.62 -12.15 11.26
C GLN A 26 3.18 -11.14 10.18
N GLN A 27 2.24 -10.26 10.51
CA GLN A 27 1.73 -9.24 9.59
C GLN A 27 2.27 -7.83 9.89
N LYS A 28 2.88 -7.61 11.05
CA LYS A 28 3.45 -6.31 11.40
C LYS A 28 4.53 -5.92 10.38
N GLY A 29 4.39 -4.74 9.81
CA GLY A 29 5.23 -4.27 8.70
C GLY A 29 4.60 -4.44 7.33
N ASN A 30 3.52 -5.22 7.20
CA ASN A 30 2.75 -5.34 5.96
C ASN A 30 1.86 -4.10 5.77
N ASN A 31 2.48 -2.97 5.45
CA ASN A 31 1.81 -1.67 5.40
C ASN A 31 0.68 -1.63 4.37
N ASP A 32 0.80 -2.34 3.27
CA ASP A 32 -0.20 -2.34 2.20
C ASP A 32 -1.51 -3.01 2.66
N LEU A 33 -1.41 -3.95 3.60
CA LEU A 33 -2.57 -4.60 4.20
C LEU A 33 -3.45 -3.62 4.97
N LEU A 34 -2.87 -2.53 5.48
CA LEU A 34 -3.61 -1.50 6.22
C LEU A 34 -4.71 -0.84 5.39
N THR A 35 -4.60 -0.86 4.08
CA THR A 35 -5.67 -0.40 3.19
C THR A 35 -6.98 -1.15 3.45
N LEU A 36 -6.89 -2.43 3.82
CA LEU A 36 -8.05 -3.27 4.13
C LEU A 36 -8.39 -3.26 5.63
N THR A 37 -7.38 -3.28 6.50
CA THR A 37 -7.58 -3.47 7.96
C THR A 37 -7.73 -2.16 8.73
N ALA A 38 -7.12 -1.09 8.25
CA ALA A 38 -7.17 0.22 8.89
C ALA A 38 -7.24 1.34 7.84
N PRO A 39 -8.28 1.33 6.97
CA PRO A 39 -8.39 2.31 5.88
C PRO A 39 -8.45 3.74 6.39
N HIS A 40 -8.97 3.99 7.59
CA HIS A 40 -9.01 5.31 8.20
C HIS A 40 -7.64 5.92 8.41
N ILE A 41 -6.62 5.11 8.70
CA ILE A 41 -5.23 5.56 8.87
C ILE A 41 -4.67 6.00 7.51
N ILE A 42 -4.87 5.19 6.49
CA ILE A 42 -4.42 5.50 5.12
C ILE A 42 -5.13 6.76 4.60
N GLU A 43 -6.42 6.87 4.83
CA GLU A 43 -7.20 8.05 4.48
C GLU A 43 -6.67 9.30 5.17
N GLU A 44 -6.39 9.24 6.46
CA GLU A 44 -5.84 10.36 7.22
C GLU A 44 -4.48 10.79 6.68
N ILE A 45 -3.62 9.84 6.32
CA ILE A 45 -2.31 10.14 5.73
C ILE A 45 -2.48 10.84 4.38
N HIS A 46 -3.34 10.33 3.51
CA HIS A 46 -3.62 10.97 2.22
C HIS A 46 -4.14 12.40 2.41
N ARG A 47 -5.04 12.60 3.37
CA ARG A 47 -5.56 13.95 3.68
C ARG A 47 -4.47 14.89 4.13
N LYS A 48 -3.53 14.43 4.94
CA LYS A 48 -2.38 15.26 5.38
C LYS A 48 -1.54 15.73 4.19
N TYR A 49 -1.27 14.86 3.22
CA TYR A 49 -0.55 15.25 2.01
C TYR A 49 -1.35 16.22 1.15
N LEU A 50 -2.64 15.98 0.99
CA LEU A 50 -3.51 16.86 0.20
C LEU A 50 -3.66 18.23 0.87
N GLU A 51 -3.82 18.29 2.19
CA GLU A 51 -3.88 19.54 2.95
C GLU A 51 -2.57 20.32 2.87
N ALA A 52 -1.43 19.61 2.82
CA ALA A 52 -0.12 20.24 2.65
C ALA A 52 0.11 20.77 1.23
N GLY A 53 -0.80 20.49 0.30
CA GLY A 53 -0.75 21.03 -1.06
C GLY A 53 -0.21 20.07 -2.12
N ALA A 54 -0.11 18.78 -1.84
CA ALA A 54 0.34 17.79 -2.82
C ALA A 54 -0.58 17.76 -4.05
N ASP A 55 -0.02 17.87 -5.22
CA ASP A 55 -0.75 17.74 -6.49
C ASP A 55 -1.02 16.30 -6.84
N ILE A 56 -0.12 15.40 -6.45
CA ILE A 56 -0.19 13.97 -6.73
C ILE A 56 -0.02 13.22 -5.41
N ILE A 57 -0.93 12.26 -5.14
CA ILE A 57 -0.77 11.32 -4.03
C ILE A 57 -0.53 9.92 -4.58
N GLU A 58 0.23 9.12 -3.85
CA GLU A 58 0.52 7.74 -4.23
C GLU A 58 -0.36 6.76 -3.49
N THR A 59 -0.79 5.71 -4.18
CA THR A 59 -1.53 4.62 -3.55
C THR A 59 -0.64 3.86 -2.56
N ASN A 60 -1.23 3.28 -1.52
CA ASN A 60 -0.53 2.45 -0.55
C ASN A 60 -0.36 1.02 -1.09
N THR A 61 0.45 0.87 -2.14
CA THR A 61 0.59 -0.38 -2.90
C THR A 61 2.04 -0.72 -3.25
N PHE A 62 3.00 -0.18 -2.52
CA PHE A 62 4.43 -0.37 -2.80
C PHE A 62 4.83 -1.85 -2.88
N ASN A 63 4.29 -2.68 -1.99
CA ASN A 63 4.54 -4.12 -1.95
C ASN A 63 3.29 -4.95 -2.33
N ALA A 64 2.31 -4.35 -2.97
CA ALA A 64 1.06 -5.03 -3.31
C ALA A 64 1.16 -5.86 -4.60
N GLN A 65 2.19 -6.66 -4.72
CA GLN A 65 2.36 -7.67 -5.75
C GLN A 65 2.52 -9.06 -5.11
N ARG A 66 2.20 -10.09 -5.88
CA ARG A 66 2.15 -11.46 -5.35
C ARG A 66 3.48 -11.90 -4.73
N ILE A 67 4.61 -11.54 -5.34
CA ILE A 67 5.95 -11.93 -4.87
C ILE A 67 6.20 -11.37 -3.46
N SER A 68 5.96 -10.08 -3.25
CA SER A 68 6.17 -9.45 -1.93
C SER A 68 5.13 -9.89 -0.91
N MET A 69 3.87 -10.05 -1.33
CA MET A 69 2.80 -10.49 -0.43
C MET A 69 2.95 -11.94 0.02
N ALA A 70 3.68 -12.76 -0.73
CA ALA A 70 3.96 -14.14 -0.33
C ALA A 70 4.75 -14.22 0.98
N ASP A 71 5.58 -13.21 1.30
CA ASP A 71 6.30 -13.12 2.57
C ASP A 71 5.35 -13.04 3.78
N TYR A 72 4.11 -12.63 3.55
CA TYR A 72 3.07 -12.51 4.57
C TYR A 72 1.92 -13.50 4.37
N HIS A 73 2.06 -14.43 3.42
CA HIS A 73 0.99 -15.38 3.04
C HIS A 73 -0.29 -14.68 2.56
N MET A 74 -0.14 -13.55 1.87
CA MET A 74 -1.24 -12.69 1.43
C MET A 74 -1.26 -12.47 -0.10
N GLU A 75 -0.62 -13.35 -0.86
CA GLU A 75 -0.51 -13.20 -2.33
C GLU A 75 -1.86 -13.16 -3.05
N ASP A 76 -2.89 -13.79 -2.50
CA ASP A 76 -4.22 -13.80 -3.10
C ASP A 76 -5.01 -12.50 -2.88
N LEU A 77 -4.52 -11.62 -2.03
CA LEU A 77 -5.15 -10.33 -1.74
C LEU A 77 -4.64 -9.18 -2.60
N CYS A 78 -3.65 -9.42 -3.46
CA CYS A 78 -3.01 -8.36 -4.24
C CYS A 78 -4.02 -7.53 -5.04
N ARG A 79 -4.95 -8.19 -5.73
CA ARG A 79 -5.97 -7.48 -6.51
C ARG A 79 -6.86 -6.62 -5.62
N GLU A 80 -7.36 -7.17 -4.53
CA GLU A 80 -8.23 -6.45 -3.61
C GLU A 80 -7.52 -5.23 -3.01
N ILE A 81 -6.27 -5.40 -2.58
CA ILE A 81 -5.47 -4.30 -2.03
C ILE A 81 -5.29 -3.19 -3.06
N ASN A 82 -4.88 -3.53 -4.28
CA ASN A 82 -4.66 -2.54 -5.33
C ASN A 82 -5.93 -1.79 -5.71
N VAL A 83 -7.04 -2.49 -5.90
CA VAL A 83 -8.33 -1.86 -6.24
C VAL A 83 -8.80 -0.95 -5.12
N THR A 84 -8.78 -1.43 -3.88
CA THR A 84 -9.23 -0.66 -2.72
C THR A 84 -8.35 0.57 -2.50
N ALA A 85 -7.03 0.42 -2.61
CA ALA A 85 -6.10 1.53 -2.46
C ALA A 85 -6.31 2.61 -3.53
N ALA A 86 -6.51 2.20 -4.78
CA ALA A 86 -6.76 3.12 -5.88
C ALA A 86 -8.09 3.87 -5.70
N GLN A 87 -9.14 3.17 -5.30
CA GLN A 87 -10.45 3.77 -5.04
C GLN A 87 -10.40 4.77 -3.90
N LEU A 88 -9.72 4.43 -2.80
CA LEU A 88 -9.57 5.31 -1.65
C LEU A 88 -8.83 6.60 -2.03
N ALA A 89 -7.68 6.47 -2.68
CA ALA A 89 -6.89 7.63 -3.11
C ALA A 89 -7.66 8.48 -4.13
N ARG A 90 -8.35 7.86 -5.09
CA ARG A 90 -9.10 8.57 -6.11
C ARG A 90 -10.26 9.36 -5.50
N ARG A 91 -10.98 8.76 -4.56
CA ARG A 91 -12.08 9.44 -3.86
C ARG A 91 -11.60 10.70 -3.16
N LEU A 92 -10.48 10.62 -2.45
CA LEU A 92 -9.93 11.77 -1.72
C LEU A 92 -9.38 12.84 -2.67
N ALA A 93 -8.69 12.43 -3.72
CA ALA A 93 -8.19 13.38 -4.73
C ALA A 93 -9.35 14.13 -5.41
N ASP A 94 -10.44 13.44 -5.72
CA ASP A 94 -11.64 14.06 -6.30
C ASP A 94 -12.30 15.02 -5.32
N GLU A 95 -12.36 14.69 -4.04
CA GLU A 95 -12.89 15.57 -3.01
C GLU A 95 -12.13 16.90 -2.95
N TYR A 96 -10.80 16.84 -2.94
CA TYR A 96 -9.97 18.04 -2.90
C TYR A 96 -10.00 18.83 -4.21
N THR A 97 -10.11 18.15 -5.36
CA THR A 97 -10.29 18.79 -6.65
C THR A 97 -11.63 19.55 -6.70
N ALA A 98 -12.69 18.96 -6.17
CA ALA A 98 -14.01 19.62 -6.11
C ALA A 98 -13.98 20.86 -5.22
N ARG A 99 -13.19 20.86 -4.14
CA ARG A 99 -13.04 22.03 -3.26
C ARG A 99 -12.32 23.18 -3.96
N CYS A 100 -11.36 22.89 -4.83
CA CYS A 100 -10.57 23.88 -5.56
C CYS A 100 -10.27 23.35 -6.97
N PRO A 101 -11.19 23.53 -7.94
CA PRO A 101 -11.01 23.02 -9.31
C PRO A 101 -9.80 23.59 -10.03
N GLU A 102 -9.29 24.73 -9.60
CA GLU A 102 -8.09 25.37 -10.15
C GLU A 102 -6.81 24.63 -9.76
N LYS A 103 -6.88 23.79 -8.73
CA LYS A 103 -5.78 22.95 -8.25
C LYS A 103 -6.21 21.48 -8.27
N PRO A 104 -6.25 20.84 -9.45
CA PRO A 104 -6.65 19.44 -9.53
C PRO A 104 -5.63 18.54 -8.86
N ARG A 105 -6.10 17.46 -8.26
CA ARG A 105 -5.27 16.46 -7.58
C ARG A 105 -5.30 15.14 -8.34
N PHE A 106 -4.17 14.47 -8.38
CA PHE A 106 -3.98 13.25 -9.17
C PHE A 106 -3.55 12.10 -8.27
N VAL A 107 -3.72 10.88 -8.77
CA VAL A 107 -3.30 9.65 -8.08
C VAL A 107 -2.29 8.92 -8.95
N ALA A 108 -1.16 8.57 -8.36
CA ALA A 108 -0.17 7.70 -8.96
C ALA A 108 -0.20 6.33 -8.28
N GLY A 109 -0.19 5.26 -9.08
CA GLY A 109 -0.03 3.91 -8.56
C GLY A 109 1.41 3.67 -8.16
N SER A 110 1.64 3.30 -6.90
CA SER A 110 2.98 2.98 -6.41
C SER A 110 3.31 1.52 -6.73
N ILE A 111 4.46 1.29 -7.36
CA ILE A 111 4.97 -0.04 -7.68
C ILE A 111 6.40 -0.10 -7.17
N GLY A 112 6.61 -0.90 -6.12
CA GLY A 112 7.93 -1.09 -5.54
C GLY A 112 8.68 -2.29 -6.13
N PRO A 113 9.97 -2.42 -5.80
CA PRO A 113 10.76 -3.56 -6.21
C PRO A 113 10.32 -4.84 -5.49
N THR A 114 10.64 -5.98 -6.08
CA THR A 114 10.45 -7.29 -5.45
C THR A 114 11.79 -7.81 -4.92
N ASN A 115 11.76 -8.95 -4.21
CA ASN A 115 12.96 -9.66 -3.81
C ASN A 115 13.58 -10.48 -4.96
N LYS A 116 13.00 -10.43 -6.16
CA LYS A 116 13.54 -11.04 -7.37
C LYS A 116 14.25 -9.97 -8.19
N THR A 117 15.45 -10.28 -8.67
CA THR A 117 16.25 -9.35 -9.45
C THR A 117 16.70 -9.99 -10.76
N CYS A 118 16.92 -9.15 -11.77
CA CYS A 118 17.49 -9.60 -13.03
C CYS A 118 19.02 -9.73 -12.97
N SER A 119 19.65 -9.18 -11.93
CA SER A 119 21.09 -9.16 -11.78
C SER A 119 21.65 -10.43 -11.14
N MET A 120 20.82 -11.24 -10.50
CA MET A 120 21.22 -12.49 -9.86
C MET A 120 20.29 -13.61 -10.31
N SER A 121 20.84 -14.61 -10.96
CA SER A 121 20.09 -15.81 -11.33
C SER A 121 19.87 -16.70 -10.11
N PRO A 122 18.67 -17.28 -9.93
CA PRO A 122 18.44 -18.29 -8.91
C PRO A 122 19.14 -19.61 -9.22
N ASP A 123 19.58 -19.82 -10.45
CA ASP A 123 20.31 -21.00 -10.90
C ASP A 123 21.65 -20.57 -11.46
N VAL A 124 22.73 -21.02 -10.81
CA VAL A 124 24.10 -20.70 -11.21
C VAL A 124 24.48 -21.37 -12.53
N GLU A 125 23.91 -22.54 -12.83
CA GLU A 125 24.15 -23.28 -14.07
C GLU A 125 23.29 -22.80 -15.25
N ASP A 126 22.17 -22.13 -14.95
CA ASP A 126 21.32 -21.52 -15.96
C ASP A 126 21.10 -20.02 -15.65
N PRO A 127 22.01 -19.15 -16.08
CA PRO A 127 21.91 -17.72 -15.80
C PRO A 127 20.69 -17.03 -16.43
N ALA A 128 19.99 -17.67 -17.36
CA ALA A 128 18.80 -17.14 -18.01
C ALA A 128 17.52 -17.39 -17.21
N LEU A 129 17.58 -18.21 -16.19
CA LEU A 129 16.42 -18.59 -15.40
C LEU A 129 15.87 -17.42 -14.55
#